data_88ce8383a365c706dfee5420fccc5c04
#
_entry.id   88ce8383a365c706dfee5420fccc5c04
#
_cell.length_a   1.000
_cell.length_b   1.000
_cell.length_c   1.000
_cell.angle_alpha   90.00
_cell.angle_beta   90.00
_cell.angle_gamma   90.00
#
_symmetry.space_group_name_H-M   'P 1'
#
loop_
_entity.id
_entity.type
_entity.pdbx_description
1 polymer ?
#
loop_
_entity_poly.entity_id
_entity_poly.type
_entity_poly.pdbx_seq_one_letter_code
_entity_poly.pdbx_strand_id
1 'polypeptide(L)'
;SMTFDFSGMTPIVAFNFIVGSLFGLCFLYQVVFFLIGLFHGEVKLPPARKQHRYAFFIAAHNEEPVIANLVKSIKEQDYPSELIDIFVVADACTDNTAQAARDAGAIVYERNDLARKGKSWVMDYGFDRILSEYPDAYEAFFIFDADNLLSRDYVKIMNDAFDQGYLALTSYRNSKNFGSSWISAAYATWFCARLASSTIRA
;
A
#
# COMPACT_ATOMS: atom_id res chain seq x y z
N SER A 1 48.48 -10.76 10.89
CA SER A 1 47.85 -10.52 9.58
C SER A 1 47.19 -11.81 9.16
N MET A 2 45.84 -11.82 9.08
CA MET A 2 45.12 -12.94 8.47
C MET A 2 45.33 -12.83 6.96
N THR A 3 46.20 -13.64 6.42
CA THR A 3 46.31 -13.83 4.97
C THR A 3 45.32 -14.94 4.59
N PHE A 4 44.30 -14.59 3.79
CA PHE A 4 43.40 -15.58 3.20
C PHE A 4 44.18 -16.35 2.12
N ASP A 5 44.35 -17.66 2.38
CA ASP A 5 44.99 -18.54 1.40
C ASP A 5 43.95 -19.06 0.40
N PHE A 6 44.06 -18.62 -0.85
CA PHE A 6 43.20 -19.04 -1.94
C PHE A 6 43.72 -20.19 -2.77
N SER A 7 44.85 -20.81 -2.39
CA SER A 7 45.58 -21.81 -3.20
C SER A 7 44.84 -23.17 -3.36
N GLY A 8 43.80 -23.42 -2.54
CA GLY A 8 42.98 -24.64 -2.61
C GLY A 8 41.53 -24.45 -3.12
N MET A 9 41.19 -23.27 -3.65
CA MET A 9 39.82 -22.95 -4.01
C MET A 9 39.44 -23.58 -5.34
N THR A 10 38.43 -24.46 -5.34
CA THR A 10 37.86 -24.99 -6.58
C THR A 10 37.12 -23.85 -7.33
N PRO A 11 37.01 -23.93 -8.70
CA PRO A 11 36.29 -22.90 -9.47
C PRO A 11 34.88 -22.62 -8.97
N ILE A 12 34.18 -23.64 -8.44
CA ILE A 12 32.83 -23.52 -7.87
C ILE A 12 32.84 -22.67 -6.59
N VAL A 13 33.82 -22.91 -5.71
CA VAL A 13 33.97 -22.17 -4.46
C VAL A 13 34.34 -20.71 -4.74
N ALA A 14 35.24 -20.48 -5.69
CA ALA A 14 35.60 -19.12 -6.14
C ALA A 14 34.37 -18.35 -6.71
N PHE A 15 33.59 -19.00 -7.56
CA PHE A 15 32.35 -18.44 -8.11
C PHE A 15 31.35 -18.08 -7.00
N ASN A 16 31.06 -19.00 -6.08
CA ASN A 16 30.15 -18.77 -4.97
C ASN A 16 30.63 -17.64 -4.06
N PHE A 17 31.94 -17.53 -3.82
CA PHE A 17 32.53 -16.45 -3.02
C PHE A 17 32.35 -15.09 -3.72
N ILE A 18 32.59 -15.00 -5.03
CA ILE A 18 32.39 -13.76 -5.81
C ILE A 18 30.92 -13.36 -5.80
N VAL A 19 30.01 -14.31 -6.10
CA VAL A 19 28.58 -14.06 -6.11
C VAL A 19 28.07 -13.65 -4.72
N GLY A 20 28.48 -14.37 -3.67
CA GLY A 20 28.12 -14.04 -2.30
C GLY A 20 28.63 -12.68 -1.85
N SER A 21 29.84 -12.31 -2.23
CA SER A 21 30.41 -10.99 -1.94
C SER A 21 29.66 -9.88 -2.68
N LEU A 22 29.30 -10.10 -3.95
CA LEU A 22 28.52 -9.16 -4.74
C LEU A 22 27.13 -8.93 -4.12
N PHE A 23 26.43 -10.02 -3.73
CA PHE A 23 25.18 -9.90 -3.00
C PHE A 23 25.34 -9.19 -1.66
N GLY A 24 26.40 -9.49 -0.89
CA GLY A 24 26.69 -8.81 0.37
C GLY A 24 26.84 -7.30 0.19
N LEU A 25 27.60 -6.86 -0.84
CA LEU A 25 27.74 -5.45 -1.18
C LEU A 25 26.40 -4.82 -1.62
N CYS A 26 25.62 -5.54 -2.44
CA CYS A 26 24.30 -5.08 -2.87
C CYS A 26 23.32 -4.89 -1.69
N PHE A 27 23.45 -5.70 -0.62
CA PHE A 27 22.59 -5.59 0.56
C PHE A 27 23.14 -4.68 1.65
N LEU A 28 24.41 -4.28 1.57
CA LEU A 28 25.03 -3.42 2.59
C LEU A 28 24.27 -2.11 2.81
N TYR A 29 23.74 -1.52 1.73
CA TYR A 29 22.93 -0.30 1.83
C TYR A 29 21.68 -0.48 2.71
N GLN A 30 21.06 -1.68 2.70
CA GLN A 30 19.89 -1.95 3.54
C GLN A 30 20.25 -1.92 5.03
N VAL A 31 21.43 -2.42 5.39
CA VAL A 31 21.93 -2.36 6.78
C VAL A 31 22.15 -0.90 7.18
N VAL A 32 22.74 -0.08 6.30
CA VAL A 32 22.95 1.34 6.54
C VAL A 32 21.61 2.06 6.75
N PHE A 33 20.62 1.84 5.86
CA PHE A 33 19.30 2.43 6.01
C PHE A 33 18.56 1.94 7.25
N PHE A 34 18.71 0.65 7.61
CA PHE A 34 18.16 0.12 8.86
C PHE A 34 18.75 0.83 10.09
N LEU A 35 20.08 1.00 10.14
CA LEU A 35 20.73 1.73 11.22
C LEU A 35 20.30 3.19 11.28
N ILE A 36 20.20 3.87 10.13
CA ILE A 36 19.67 5.24 10.07
C ILE A 36 18.24 5.27 10.62
N GLY A 37 17.38 4.31 10.23
CA GLY A 37 16.00 4.23 10.72
C GLY A 37 15.87 4.03 12.23
N LEU A 38 16.83 3.31 12.86
CA LEU A 38 16.87 3.14 14.32
C LEU A 38 17.17 4.46 15.08
N PHE A 39 17.93 5.37 14.47
CA PHE A 39 18.34 6.64 15.08
C PHE A 39 17.46 7.82 14.67
N HIS A 40 16.69 7.71 13.58
CA HIS A 40 15.71 8.73 13.21
C HIS A 40 14.39 8.43 13.92
N GLY A 41 13.96 9.33 14.77
CA GLY A 41 12.62 9.26 15.38
C GLY A 41 11.51 9.47 14.34
N GLU A 42 10.26 9.28 14.76
CA GLU A 42 9.09 9.55 13.91
C GLU A 42 9.10 11.00 13.41
N VAL A 43 8.98 11.18 12.11
CA VAL A 43 8.80 12.51 11.52
C VAL A 43 7.37 12.94 11.82
N LYS A 44 7.22 13.89 12.76
CA LYS A 44 5.91 14.50 13.03
C LYS A 44 5.69 15.61 12.01
N LEU A 45 4.71 15.39 11.15
CA LEU A 45 4.25 16.43 10.22
C LEU A 45 3.47 17.50 10.98
N PRO A 46 3.59 18.78 10.60
CA PRO A 46 2.73 19.82 11.14
C PRO A 46 1.27 19.55 10.69
N PRO A 47 0.27 19.91 11.50
CA PRO A 47 -1.12 19.73 11.14
C PRO A 47 -1.46 20.51 9.87
N ALA A 48 -2.29 19.92 9.02
CA ALA A 48 -2.75 20.53 7.78
C ALA A 48 -3.52 21.83 8.05
N ARG A 49 -3.37 22.80 7.16
CA ARG A 49 -4.10 24.08 7.19
C ARG A 49 -5.47 23.94 6.53
N LYS A 50 -5.60 22.98 5.60
CA LYS A 50 -6.82 22.73 4.81
C LYS A 50 -7.18 21.24 4.87
N GLN A 51 -8.46 20.96 4.91
CA GLN A 51 -9.01 19.63 4.69
C GLN A 51 -9.34 19.50 3.20
N HIS A 52 -8.68 18.53 2.55
CA HIS A 52 -8.79 18.30 1.12
C HIS A 52 -9.86 17.25 0.80
N ARG A 53 -10.42 17.29 -0.40
CA ARG A 53 -11.40 16.29 -0.84
C ARG A 53 -10.73 15.13 -1.54
N TYR A 54 -11.07 13.91 -1.11
CA TYR A 54 -10.44 12.67 -1.54
C TYR A 54 -11.43 11.70 -2.14
N ALA A 55 -10.96 10.94 -3.15
CA ALA A 55 -11.63 9.76 -3.64
C ALA A 55 -10.85 8.50 -3.24
N PHE A 56 -11.54 7.53 -2.69
CA PHE A 56 -11.00 6.18 -2.49
C PHE A 56 -11.32 5.31 -3.69
N PHE A 57 -10.29 4.76 -4.32
CA PHE A 57 -10.40 3.82 -5.42
C PHE A 57 -10.08 2.42 -4.94
N ILE A 58 -11.02 1.50 -5.09
CA ILE A 58 -10.90 0.12 -4.64
C ILE A 58 -11.18 -0.80 -5.83
N ALA A 59 -10.19 -1.58 -6.26
CA ALA A 59 -10.38 -2.65 -7.22
C ALA A 59 -10.75 -3.93 -6.47
N ALA A 60 -11.86 -4.57 -6.84
CA ALA A 60 -12.36 -5.77 -6.19
C ALA A 60 -12.71 -6.87 -7.22
N HIS A 61 -12.29 -8.12 -6.93
CA HIS A 61 -12.64 -9.30 -7.70
C HIS A 61 -12.94 -10.47 -6.77
N ASN A 62 -14.23 -10.82 -6.61
CA ASN A 62 -14.69 -11.86 -5.69
C ASN A 62 -14.22 -11.62 -4.24
N GLU A 63 -14.50 -10.42 -3.73
CA GLU A 63 -14.10 -9.95 -2.39
C GLU A 63 -15.31 -9.69 -1.46
N GLU A 64 -16.44 -10.37 -1.72
CA GLU A 64 -17.68 -10.25 -0.93
C GLU A 64 -17.43 -10.32 0.59
N PRO A 65 -16.57 -11.23 1.14
CA PRO A 65 -16.41 -11.37 2.59
C PRO A 65 -15.71 -10.18 3.27
N VAL A 66 -14.97 -9.36 2.52
CA VAL A 66 -14.06 -8.36 3.08
C VAL A 66 -14.35 -6.92 2.66
N ILE A 67 -14.97 -6.71 1.50
CA ILE A 67 -15.18 -5.37 0.91
C ILE A 67 -15.97 -4.43 1.85
N ALA A 68 -17.00 -4.94 2.51
CA ALA A 68 -17.82 -4.16 3.42
C ALA A 68 -17.02 -3.64 4.63
N ASN A 69 -16.05 -4.42 5.12
CA ASN A 69 -15.19 -4.03 6.24
C ASN A 69 -14.26 -2.87 5.87
N LEU A 70 -13.70 -2.90 4.65
CA LEU A 70 -12.89 -1.79 4.15
C LEU A 70 -13.72 -0.53 4.01
N VAL A 71 -14.87 -0.58 3.33
CA VAL A 71 -15.77 0.57 3.15
C VAL A 71 -16.18 1.16 4.50
N LYS A 72 -16.52 0.31 5.49
CA LYS A 72 -16.83 0.75 6.84
C LYS A 72 -15.63 1.45 7.50
N SER A 73 -14.42 0.90 7.40
CA SER A 73 -13.22 1.51 8.00
C SER A 73 -12.88 2.87 7.40
N ILE A 74 -13.22 3.10 6.12
CA ILE A 74 -13.09 4.40 5.47
C ILE A 74 -14.15 5.38 5.98
N LYS A 75 -15.39 4.94 6.19
CA LYS A 75 -16.47 5.79 6.74
C LYS A 75 -16.26 6.16 8.21
N GLU A 76 -15.50 5.36 8.95
CA GLU A 76 -15.19 5.59 10.37
C GLU A 76 -13.92 6.45 10.58
N GLN A 77 -13.39 7.08 9.53
CA GLN A 77 -12.22 7.96 9.65
C GLN A 77 -12.52 9.21 10.47
N ASP A 78 -11.53 9.67 11.25
CA ASP A 78 -11.57 10.97 11.95
C ASP A 78 -11.33 12.13 10.96
N TYR A 79 -12.23 12.20 9.96
CA TYR A 79 -12.19 13.17 8.86
C TYR A 79 -13.60 13.47 8.38
N PRO A 80 -13.91 14.68 7.87
CA PRO A 80 -15.26 15.01 7.41
C PRO A 80 -15.74 14.06 6.32
N SER A 81 -16.86 13.39 6.55
CA SER A 81 -17.40 12.38 5.63
C SER A 81 -17.81 12.92 4.28
N GLU A 82 -18.19 14.20 4.22
CA GLU A 82 -18.54 14.93 2.99
C GLU A 82 -17.35 15.21 2.07
N LEU A 83 -16.12 15.05 2.59
CA LEU A 83 -14.88 15.21 1.84
C LEU A 83 -14.29 13.87 1.37
N ILE A 84 -15.02 12.77 1.60
CA ILE A 84 -14.58 11.42 1.22
C ILE A 84 -15.65 10.75 0.36
N ASP A 85 -15.30 10.39 -0.86
CA ASP A 85 -16.11 9.51 -1.70
C ASP A 85 -15.39 8.16 -1.91
N ILE A 86 -16.17 7.09 -1.94
CA ILE A 86 -15.64 5.71 -2.01
C ILE A 86 -16.14 5.07 -3.31
N PHE A 87 -15.20 4.76 -4.21
CA PHE A 87 -15.46 4.10 -5.48
C PHE A 87 -14.92 2.68 -5.46
N VAL A 88 -15.78 1.73 -5.76
CA VAL A 88 -15.44 0.32 -5.90
C VAL A 88 -15.64 -0.09 -7.35
N VAL A 89 -14.61 -0.61 -7.98
CA VAL A 89 -14.71 -1.25 -9.30
C VAL A 89 -14.75 -2.76 -9.10
N ALA A 90 -15.93 -3.34 -9.27
CA ALA A 90 -16.15 -4.78 -9.24
C ALA A 90 -15.82 -5.36 -10.62
N ASP A 91 -14.66 -6.03 -10.75
CA ASP A 91 -14.16 -6.55 -12.02
C ASP A 91 -14.47 -8.03 -12.17
N ALA A 92 -15.35 -8.37 -13.11
CA ALA A 92 -15.72 -9.74 -13.45
C ALA A 92 -16.04 -10.61 -12.20
N CYS A 93 -16.76 -10.04 -11.23
CA CYS A 93 -17.17 -10.75 -10.03
C CYS A 93 -18.23 -11.79 -10.36
N THR A 94 -18.12 -12.96 -9.71
CA THR A 94 -19.10 -14.06 -9.79
C THR A 94 -19.88 -14.21 -8.48
N ASP A 95 -19.50 -13.47 -7.44
CA ASP A 95 -20.13 -13.38 -6.13
C ASP A 95 -20.90 -12.06 -5.95
N ASN A 96 -21.37 -11.77 -4.73
CA ASN A 96 -22.12 -10.56 -4.41
C ASN A 96 -21.23 -9.35 -4.04
N THR A 97 -19.96 -9.32 -4.44
CA THR A 97 -19.01 -8.23 -4.11
C THR A 97 -19.61 -6.85 -4.41
N ALA A 98 -20.18 -6.66 -5.60
CA ALA A 98 -20.75 -5.38 -6.01
C ALA A 98 -21.90 -4.94 -5.12
N GLN A 99 -22.79 -5.88 -4.75
CA GLN A 99 -23.92 -5.58 -3.87
C GLN A 99 -23.46 -5.29 -2.44
N ALA A 100 -22.54 -6.09 -1.90
CA ALA A 100 -21.96 -5.86 -0.57
C ALA A 100 -21.29 -4.48 -0.44
N ALA A 101 -20.61 -4.02 -1.50
CA ALA A 101 -20.01 -2.69 -1.54
C ALA A 101 -21.06 -1.57 -1.58
N ARG A 102 -22.17 -1.75 -2.35
CA ARG A 102 -23.30 -0.80 -2.39
C ARG A 102 -23.99 -0.69 -1.04
N ASP A 103 -24.27 -1.83 -0.41
CA ASP A 103 -24.93 -1.90 0.89
C ASP A 103 -24.09 -1.26 1.99
N ALA A 104 -22.77 -1.34 1.88
CA ALA A 104 -21.84 -0.62 2.72
C ALA A 104 -21.80 0.89 2.41
N GLY A 105 -22.38 1.32 1.28
CA GLY A 105 -22.53 2.72 0.85
C GLY A 105 -21.37 3.25 0.04
N ALA A 106 -20.74 2.43 -0.78
CA ALA A 106 -19.81 2.84 -1.82
C ALA A 106 -20.53 3.10 -3.15
N ILE A 107 -19.94 3.94 -3.99
CA ILE A 107 -20.29 4.09 -5.40
C ILE A 107 -19.64 2.94 -6.15
N VAL A 108 -20.43 2.11 -6.85
CA VAL A 108 -19.92 0.87 -7.45
C VAL A 108 -20.05 0.89 -8.97
N TYR A 109 -18.93 0.69 -9.64
CA TYR A 109 -18.86 0.41 -11.07
C TYR A 109 -18.60 -1.07 -11.29
N GLU A 110 -19.41 -1.68 -12.16
CA GLU A 110 -19.21 -3.07 -12.56
C GLU A 110 -18.54 -3.12 -13.93
N ARG A 111 -17.47 -3.90 -14.03
CA ARG A 111 -16.72 -4.14 -15.26
C ARG A 111 -16.70 -5.64 -15.55
N ASN A 112 -17.18 -6.04 -16.71
CA ASN A 112 -17.27 -7.44 -17.15
C ASN A 112 -16.43 -7.72 -18.42
N ASP A 113 -15.30 -7.03 -18.57
CA ASP A 113 -14.40 -7.22 -19.71
C ASP A 113 -13.41 -8.36 -19.44
N LEU A 114 -13.74 -9.56 -19.92
CA LEU A 114 -12.90 -10.74 -19.77
C LEU A 114 -11.69 -10.75 -20.73
N ALA A 115 -11.67 -9.89 -21.73
CA ALA A 115 -10.57 -9.81 -22.70
C ALA A 115 -9.37 -9.02 -22.13
N ARG A 116 -9.63 -8.02 -21.31
CA ARG A 116 -8.62 -7.17 -20.69
C ARG A 116 -8.56 -7.42 -19.18
N LYS A 117 -7.78 -8.42 -18.78
CA LYS A 117 -7.62 -8.82 -17.38
C LYS A 117 -6.45 -8.10 -16.71
N GLY A 118 -6.60 -7.83 -15.42
CA GLY A 118 -5.55 -7.30 -14.56
C GLY A 118 -5.84 -5.93 -14.01
N LYS A 119 -5.20 -5.63 -12.87
CA LYS A 119 -5.43 -4.42 -12.05
C LYS A 119 -5.27 -3.12 -12.84
N SER A 120 -4.31 -3.06 -13.78
CA SER A 120 -4.09 -1.85 -14.59
C SER A 120 -5.31 -1.48 -15.43
N TRP A 121 -5.98 -2.46 -16.04
CA TRP A 121 -7.19 -2.23 -16.84
C TRP A 121 -8.40 -1.84 -15.98
N VAL A 122 -8.48 -2.38 -14.76
CA VAL A 122 -9.51 -2.00 -13.78
C VAL A 122 -9.32 -0.56 -13.35
N MET A 123 -8.06 -0.16 -13.09
CA MET A 123 -7.72 1.21 -12.73
C MET A 123 -8.02 2.18 -13.86
N ASP A 124 -7.60 1.87 -15.09
CA ASP A 124 -7.86 2.68 -16.29
C ASP A 124 -9.36 2.94 -16.46
N TYR A 125 -10.16 1.87 -16.46
CA TYR A 125 -11.61 1.95 -16.54
C TYR A 125 -12.23 2.79 -15.42
N GLY A 126 -11.80 2.55 -14.18
CA GLY A 126 -12.39 3.23 -13.04
C GLY A 126 -12.02 4.71 -12.98
N PHE A 127 -10.77 5.06 -13.27
CA PHE A 127 -10.35 6.46 -13.34
C PHE A 127 -11.03 7.20 -14.47
N ASP A 128 -11.16 6.61 -15.67
CA ASP A 128 -11.88 7.22 -16.77
C ASP A 128 -13.34 7.54 -16.39
N ARG A 129 -14.00 6.63 -15.68
CA ARG A 129 -15.37 6.83 -15.19
C ARG A 129 -15.43 7.94 -14.14
N ILE A 130 -14.59 7.87 -13.11
CA ILE A 130 -14.61 8.85 -12.02
C ILE A 130 -14.29 10.25 -12.56
N LEU A 131 -13.26 10.40 -13.37
CA LEU A 131 -12.86 11.71 -13.91
C LEU A 131 -13.88 12.29 -14.89
N SER A 132 -14.62 11.46 -15.61
CA SER A 132 -15.69 11.92 -16.51
C SER A 132 -16.96 12.30 -15.76
N GLU A 133 -17.32 11.59 -14.70
CA GLU A 133 -18.53 11.84 -13.91
C GLU A 133 -18.33 12.93 -12.85
N TYR A 134 -17.10 13.09 -12.34
CA TYR A 134 -16.73 14.03 -11.28
C TYR A 134 -15.48 14.85 -11.69
N PRO A 135 -15.55 15.66 -12.74
CA PRO A 135 -14.39 16.44 -13.19
C PRO A 135 -13.95 17.42 -12.09
N ASP A 136 -12.65 17.41 -11.79
CA ASP A 136 -12.00 18.30 -10.81
C ASP A 136 -12.59 18.24 -9.38
N ALA A 137 -13.34 17.19 -9.05
CA ALA A 137 -13.99 17.07 -7.75
C ALA A 137 -13.03 16.68 -6.62
N TYR A 138 -11.92 16.00 -6.94
CA TYR A 138 -10.99 15.43 -5.96
C TYR A 138 -9.58 15.98 -6.12
N GLU A 139 -8.94 16.30 -5.01
CA GLU A 139 -7.57 16.81 -4.98
C GLU A 139 -6.53 15.68 -4.97
N ALA A 140 -6.91 14.50 -4.44
CA ALA A 140 -6.08 13.30 -4.53
C ALA A 140 -6.91 12.01 -4.44
N PHE A 141 -6.28 10.90 -4.84
CA PHE A 141 -6.87 9.57 -4.83
C PHE A 141 -6.12 8.64 -3.88
N PHE A 142 -6.86 7.90 -3.06
CA PHE A 142 -6.37 6.78 -2.29
C PHE A 142 -6.67 5.48 -3.03
N ILE A 143 -5.65 4.65 -3.27
CA ILE A 143 -5.80 3.38 -3.99
C ILE A 143 -5.60 2.23 -3.01
N PHE A 144 -6.62 1.39 -2.85
CA PHE A 144 -6.60 0.26 -1.94
C PHE A 144 -7.00 -1.05 -2.61
N ASP A 145 -6.49 -2.15 -2.07
CA ASP A 145 -7.00 -3.48 -2.31
C ASP A 145 -8.17 -3.77 -1.34
N ALA A 146 -9.14 -4.57 -1.75
CA ALA A 146 -10.39 -4.77 -1.03
C ALA A 146 -10.23 -5.45 0.35
N ASP A 147 -9.09 -6.11 0.59
CA ASP A 147 -8.77 -6.81 1.83
C ASP A 147 -8.09 -5.92 2.90
N ASN A 148 -7.86 -4.65 2.61
CA ASN A 148 -7.23 -3.72 3.54
C ASN A 148 -8.20 -3.25 4.63
N LEU A 149 -7.64 -2.76 5.74
CA LEU A 149 -8.37 -1.98 6.77
C LEU A 149 -7.54 -0.76 7.16
N LEU A 150 -8.22 0.35 7.43
CA LEU A 150 -7.59 1.61 7.79
C LEU A 150 -7.70 1.86 9.31
N SER A 151 -6.64 2.45 9.89
CA SER A 151 -6.75 3.08 11.22
C SER A 151 -7.63 4.33 11.13
N ARG A 152 -8.28 4.71 12.22
CA ARG A 152 -9.22 5.86 12.24
C ARG A 152 -8.59 7.20 11.87
N ASP A 153 -7.33 7.36 12.18
CA ASP A 153 -6.54 8.57 11.96
C ASP A 153 -5.83 8.62 10.59
N TYR A 154 -6.02 7.58 9.76
CA TYR A 154 -5.27 7.41 8.51
C TYR A 154 -5.41 8.60 7.56
N VAL A 155 -6.65 9.00 7.24
CA VAL A 155 -6.90 10.11 6.31
C VAL A 155 -6.38 11.43 6.88
N LYS A 156 -6.51 11.65 8.17
CA LYS A 156 -5.98 12.84 8.84
C LYS A 156 -4.46 12.96 8.68
N ILE A 157 -3.72 11.89 8.95
CA ILE A 157 -2.26 11.87 8.82
C ILE A 157 -1.85 12.08 7.36
N MET A 158 -2.55 11.44 6.41
CA MET A 158 -2.30 11.62 4.99
C MET A 158 -2.61 13.03 4.51
N ASN A 159 -3.65 13.66 5.06
CA ASN A 159 -3.98 15.05 4.78
C ASN A 159 -2.89 16.00 5.28
N ASP A 160 -2.32 15.74 6.47
CA ASP A 160 -1.20 16.53 6.98
C ASP A 160 0.01 16.48 6.05
N ALA A 161 0.32 15.31 5.48
CA ALA A 161 1.39 15.16 4.52
C ALA A 161 1.06 15.82 3.16
N PHE A 162 -0.14 15.61 2.65
CA PHE A 162 -0.57 16.18 1.37
C PHE A 162 -0.57 17.71 1.39
N ASP A 163 -1.03 18.32 2.48
CA ASP A 163 -1.02 19.80 2.65
C ASP A 163 0.39 20.39 2.72
N GLN A 164 1.43 19.59 3.06
CA GLN A 164 2.84 19.98 2.97
C GLN A 164 3.42 19.89 1.54
N GLY A 165 2.61 19.48 0.55
CA GLY A 165 3.02 19.40 -0.85
C GLY A 165 3.56 18.05 -1.30
N TYR A 166 3.42 16.99 -0.50
CA TYR A 166 3.76 15.63 -0.93
C TYR A 166 2.72 15.11 -1.91
N LEU A 167 3.09 14.96 -3.18
CA LEU A 167 2.18 14.55 -4.26
C LEU A 167 1.97 13.03 -4.34
N ALA A 168 2.90 12.24 -3.82
CA ALA A 168 2.81 10.78 -3.79
C ALA A 168 3.20 10.27 -2.41
N LEU A 169 2.26 9.55 -1.78
CA LEU A 169 2.40 9.07 -0.42
C LEU A 169 2.20 7.55 -0.39
N THR A 170 2.96 6.87 0.43
CA THR A 170 2.74 5.47 0.79
C THR A 170 2.68 5.33 2.29
N SER A 171 1.82 4.44 2.76
CA SER A 171 1.65 4.21 4.19
C SER A 171 2.31 2.93 4.66
N TYR A 172 2.59 2.88 5.96
CA TYR A 172 2.96 1.67 6.64
C TYR A 172 1.81 0.65 6.59
N ARG A 173 2.15 -0.60 6.27
CA ARG A 173 1.20 -1.72 6.28
C ARG A 173 1.56 -2.70 7.38
N ASN A 174 0.59 -3.10 8.17
CA ASN A 174 0.73 -4.13 9.19
C ASN A 174 -0.18 -5.31 8.86
N SER A 175 0.20 -6.51 9.28
CA SER A 175 -0.65 -7.70 9.11
C SER A 175 -1.69 -7.78 10.22
N LYS A 176 -2.97 -7.94 9.84
CA LYS A 176 -4.10 -8.14 10.78
C LYS A 176 -3.91 -9.40 11.64
N ASN A 177 -3.23 -10.41 11.10
CA ASN A 177 -3.14 -11.76 11.66
C ASN A 177 -1.74 -12.09 12.18
N PHE A 178 -1.01 -11.10 12.71
CA PHE A 178 0.37 -11.28 13.20
C PHE A 178 0.51 -12.50 14.13
N GLY A 179 -0.44 -12.70 15.03
CA GLY A 179 -0.42 -13.78 16.02
C GLY A 179 -1.04 -15.11 15.57
N SER A 180 -1.58 -15.22 14.36
CA SER A 180 -2.32 -16.42 13.93
C SER A 180 -1.42 -17.57 13.52
N SER A 181 -0.22 -17.30 12.98
CA SER A 181 0.78 -18.30 12.63
C SER A 181 2.16 -17.68 12.54
N TRP A 182 3.21 -18.52 12.64
CA TRP A 182 4.60 -18.07 12.45
C TRP A 182 4.85 -17.52 11.04
N ILE A 183 4.13 -18.01 10.02
CA ILE A 183 4.19 -17.52 8.64
C ILE A 183 3.67 -16.10 8.57
N SER A 184 2.51 -15.82 9.20
CA SER A 184 1.93 -14.47 9.25
C SER A 184 2.85 -13.49 9.98
N ALA A 185 3.49 -13.92 11.07
CA ALA A 185 4.46 -13.13 11.81
C ALA A 185 5.71 -12.84 10.98
N ALA A 186 6.25 -13.84 10.26
CA ALA A 186 7.41 -13.67 9.38
C ALA A 186 7.12 -12.72 8.23
N TYR A 187 5.94 -12.82 7.59
CA TYR A 187 5.48 -11.90 6.55
C TYR A 187 5.35 -10.47 7.05
N ALA A 188 4.71 -10.29 8.21
CA ALA A 188 4.55 -8.97 8.81
C ALA A 188 5.91 -8.35 9.16
N THR A 189 6.84 -9.11 9.73
CA THR A 189 8.19 -8.65 10.04
C THR A 189 8.96 -8.26 8.77
N TRP A 190 8.83 -9.06 7.70
CA TRP A 190 9.45 -8.76 6.41
C TRP A 190 8.88 -7.47 5.78
N PHE A 191 7.56 -7.29 5.83
CA PHE A 191 6.90 -6.06 5.38
C PHE A 191 7.34 -4.84 6.19
N CYS A 192 7.41 -4.96 7.51
CA CYS A 192 7.89 -3.90 8.41
C CYS A 192 9.32 -3.48 8.06
N ALA A 193 10.22 -4.44 7.88
CA ALA A 193 11.62 -4.17 7.53
C ALA A 193 11.76 -3.48 6.16
N ARG A 194 10.92 -3.86 5.19
CA ARG A 194 10.95 -3.28 3.84
C ARG A 194 10.42 -1.85 3.80
N LEU A 195 9.40 -1.53 4.61
CA LEU A 195 8.82 -0.18 4.68
C LEU A 195 9.67 0.78 5.49
N ALA A 196 10.30 0.32 6.58
CA ALA A 196 11.28 1.14 7.31
C ALA A 196 12.42 1.62 6.39
N SER A 197 12.79 0.82 5.38
CA SER A 197 13.79 1.21 4.38
C SER A 197 13.26 2.17 3.30
N SER A 198 11.94 2.28 3.10
CA SER A 198 11.33 3.14 2.08
C SER A 198 10.82 4.49 2.61
N THR A 199 10.53 4.58 3.90
CA THR A 199 10.03 5.82 4.55
C THR A 199 11.12 6.90 4.69
N ILE A 200 12.39 6.57 4.41
CA ILE A 200 13.53 7.50 4.46
C ILE A 200 13.71 8.27 3.13
N ARG A 201 12.82 8.09 2.15
CA ARG A 201 12.90 8.77 0.85
C ARG A 201 11.81 9.86 0.69
N ALA A 202 11.69 10.72 1.67
CA ALA A 202 11.00 12.01 1.51
C ALA A 202 11.98 13.13 1.80
#